data_4084a1ce5105c30dad5f4700b927273d
#
_entry.id   4084a1ce5105c30dad5f4700b927273d
#
_cell.length_a   1.000
_cell.length_b   1.000
_cell.length_c   1.000
_cell.angle_alpha   90.00
_cell.angle_beta   90.00
_cell.angle_gamma   90.00
#
_symmetry.space_group_name_H-M   'P 1'
#
loop_
_entity.id
_entity.type
_entity.pdbx_description
1 polymer ?
#
loop_
_entity_poly.entity_id
_entity_poly.type
_entity_poly.pdbx_seq_one_letter_code
_entity_poly.pdbx_strand_id
1 'polypeptide(L)'
;MKKYLYFIVCLFVLAACQPTEQARVFGRYVPERKDDFAWENEYAAFRMYGPALLSENPSNGVDLWLKASPELVVDSFYYREHVLGLPYHINYGKGLDCYKVAHTVGCGGLAVVADSTLYVGGPYSSWEILEQTPTKLVFKLIYDSLLVCEQIMNGSVTITAEAGKMLNRADVVVNCPTKIRLPQLYVGGGIYLHDTIDNMMQCTKCGAIAYAEDALSDKQAAQMNFDYNGSTSQGRDYIAVITPEATRQEIIDGSLLSLREYHIGDTLTYYFGACWSEWSDGEKRMPTDESWFEAVRDFAKTLQ
;
A
#
# COMPACT_ATOMS: atom_id res chain seq x y z
N MET A 1 1.56 79.07 22.56
CA MET A 1 1.91 77.70 22.89
C MET A 1 0.94 76.78 22.18
N LYS A 2 1.38 76.13 21.06
CA LYS A 2 0.56 75.18 20.30
C LYS A 2 0.87 73.78 20.83
N LYS A 3 -0.15 73.10 21.38
CA LYS A 3 -0.08 71.69 21.80
C LYS A 3 -0.35 70.80 20.57
N TYR A 4 0.62 70.03 20.13
CA TYR A 4 0.45 68.95 19.12
C TYR A 4 0.01 67.68 19.84
N LEU A 5 -1.18 67.22 19.48
CA LEU A 5 -1.76 65.95 19.92
C LEU A 5 -1.32 64.86 18.92
N TYR A 6 -0.43 63.96 19.33
CA TYR A 6 -0.05 62.79 18.51
C TYR A 6 -1.09 61.68 18.70
N PHE A 7 -1.80 61.35 17.63
CA PHE A 7 -2.65 60.17 17.56
C PHE A 7 -1.79 58.98 17.17
N ILE A 8 -1.55 58.04 18.12
CA ILE A 8 -0.92 56.75 17.84
C ILE A 8 -2.03 55.82 17.33
N VAL A 9 -2.03 55.52 16.03
CA VAL A 9 -2.88 54.51 15.44
C VAL A 9 -2.20 53.14 15.64
N CYS A 10 -2.66 52.35 16.62
CA CYS A 10 -2.27 50.96 16.75
C CYS A 10 -2.97 50.15 15.67
N LEU A 11 -2.23 49.78 14.61
CA LEU A 11 -2.66 48.77 13.65
C LEU A 11 -2.59 47.37 14.31
N PHE A 12 -3.74 46.88 14.75
CA PHE A 12 -3.86 45.47 15.07
C PHE A 12 -3.84 44.64 13.78
N VAL A 13 -2.71 44.03 13.46
CA VAL A 13 -2.64 43.00 12.43
C VAL A 13 -3.32 41.74 13.02
N LEU A 14 -4.58 41.54 12.68
CA LEU A 14 -5.26 40.27 12.88
C LEU A 14 -4.56 39.25 11.95
N ALA A 15 -3.58 38.51 12.50
CA ALA A 15 -3.11 37.31 11.87
C ALA A 15 -4.30 36.32 11.85
N ALA A 16 -4.98 36.24 10.72
CA ALA A 16 -6.00 35.23 10.50
C ALA A 16 -5.29 33.87 10.60
N CYS A 17 -5.54 33.15 11.70
CA CYS A 17 -5.14 31.77 11.85
C CYS A 17 -5.93 31.01 10.77
N GLN A 18 -5.29 30.71 9.65
CA GLN A 18 -5.88 29.84 8.64
C GLN A 18 -6.06 28.50 9.32
N PRO A 19 -7.26 27.88 9.26
CA PRO A 19 -7.43 26.54 9.78
C PRO A 19 -6.43 25.64 9.05
N THR A 20 -5.55 24.99 9.80
CA THR A 20 -4.64 23.99 9.26
C THR A 20 -5.49 22.87 8.68
N GLU A 21 -5.37 22.62 7.40
CA GLU A 21 -6.06 21.49 6.73
C GLU A 21 -5.72 20.21 7.48
N GLN A 22 -6.73 19.45 7.88
CA GLN A 22 -6.52 18.18 8.56
C GLN A 22 -5.89 17.18 7.60
N ALA A 23 -4.82 16.54 8.05
CA ALA A 23 -4.15 15.52 7.24
C ALA A 23 -5.08 14.33 6.99
N ARG A 24 -5.17 13.92 5.73
CA ARG A 24 -5.96 12.80 5.21
C ARG A 24 -5.07 11.69 4.64
N VAL A 25 -3.82 12.00 4.43
CA VAL A 25 -2.76 11.11 3.96
C VAL A 25 -1.55 11.32 4.84
N PHE A 26 -0.87 10.24 5.19
CA PHE A 26 0.31 10.29 6.05
C PHE A 26 1.26 9.15 5.73
N GLY A 27 2.54 9.33 6.01
CA GLY A 27 3.51 8.25 5.97
C GLY A 27 4.82 8.66 6.61
N ARG A 28 5.54 7.68 7.10
CA ARG A 28 6.85 7.86 7.73
C ARG A 28 7.70 6.59 7.74
N TYR A 29 8.97 6.79 7.93
CA TYR A 29 9.90 5.77 8.33
C TYR A 29 9.67 5.38 9.79
N VAL A 30 9.80 4.09 10.12
CA VAL A 30 9.47 3.49 11.40
C VAL A 30 10.67 2.70 11.94
N PRO A 31 11.71 3.39 12.46
CA PRO A 31 12.91 2.73 12.97
C PRO A 31 12.64 1.85 14.19
N GLU A 32 11.61 2.18 14.97
CA GLU A 32 11.20 1.42 16.15
C GLU A 32 10.64 0.04 15.81
N ARG A 33 10.25 -0.20 14.53
CA ARG A 33 9.80 -1.51 14.05
C ARG A 33 10.61 -1.94 12.83
N LYS A 34 11.84 -2.40 13.06
CA LYS A 34 12.69 -3.05 12.05
C LYS A 34 12.90 -2.23 10.77
N ASP A 35 12.97 -0.89 10.91
CA ASP A 35 13.20 0.03 9.81
C ASP A 35 12.09 0.00 8.72
N ASP A 36 10.85 -0.26 9.09
CA ASP A 36 9.72 -0.26 8.16
C ASP A 36 9.45 1.14 7.57
N PHE A 37 8.76 1.19 6.45
CA PHE A 37 8.11 2.41 5.95
C PHE A 37 6.59 2.18 5.92
N ALA A 38 5.85 2.96 6.70
CA ALA A 38 4.41 2.86 6.79
C ALA A 38 3.74 4.11 6.25
N TRP A 39 2.62 3.94 5.54
CA TRP A 39 1.81 5.05 5.03
C TRP A 39 0.34 4.67 5.01
N GLU A 40 -0.49 5.68 4.86
CA GLU A 40 -1.94 5.50 4.80
C GLU A 40 -2.62 6.59 3.98
N ASN A 41 -3.74 6.22 3.41
CA ASN A 41 -4.76 7.12 2.91
C ASN A 41 -6.03 6.97 3.77
N GLU A 42 -7.14 7.52 3.31
CA GLU A 42 -8.40 7.44 4.05
C GLU A 42 -8.97 6.02 4.12
N TYR A 43 -8.61 5.11 3.20
CA TYR A 43 -9.24 3.79 3.04
C TYR A 43 -8.47 2.67 3.72
N ALA A 44 -7.15 2.70 3.66
CA ALA A 44 -6.29 1.67 4.22
C ALA A 44 -4.95 2.24 4.67
N ALA A 45 -4.25 1.52 5.55
CA ALA A 45 -2.86 1.76 5.83
C ALA A 45 -2.01 0.60 5.29
N PHE A 46 -0.77 0.90 4.97
CA PHE A 46 0.16 0.01 4.30
C PHE A 46 1.53 0.07 4.96
N ARG A 47 2.29 -1.00 4.78
CA ARG A 47 3.65 -1.09 5.31
C ARG A 47 4.55 -1.83 4.34
N MET A 48 5.75 -1.31 4.12
CA MET A 48 6.85 -2.03 3.50
C MET A 48 7.85 -2.42 4.57
N TYR A 49 8.27 -3.67 4.56
CA TYR A 49 9.25 -4.17 5.51
C TYR A 49 10.61 -3.55 5.28
N GLY A 50 11.25 -3.17 6.39
CA GLY A 50 12.54 -2.51 6.37
C GLY A 50 13.72 -3.47 6.28
N PRO A 51 14.93 -2.94 6.00
CA PRO A 51 16.14 -3.74 5.80
C PRO A 51 16.54 -4.58 7.03
N ALA A 52 16.14 -4.20 8.23
CA ALA A 52 16.38 -5.00 9.44
C ALA A 52 15.60 -6.32 9.47
N LEU A 53 14.59 -6.49 8.61
CA LEU A 53 13.85 -7.75 8.46
C LEU A 53 14.42 -8.71 7.41
N LEU A 54 15.50 -8.34 6.72
CA LEU A 54 16.06 -9.14 5.62
C LEU A 54 16.33 -10.60 5.98
N SER A 55 16.76 -10.88 7.21
CA SER A 55 17.02 -12.24 7.68
C SER A 55 15.80 -12.99 8.21
N GLU A 56 14.71 -12.28 8.53
CA GLU A 56 13.51 -12.86 9.14
C GLU A 56 12.37 -13.00 8.11
N ASN A 57 12.17 -11.98 7.31
CA ASN A 57 11.13 -11.92 6.28
C ASN A 57 11.64 -11.12 5.07
N PRO A 58 12.42 -11.74 4.18
CA PRO A 58 13.00 -11.07 3.02
C PRO A 58 11.95 -10.84 1.93
N SER A 59 11.01 -9.93 2.14
CA SER A 59 9.94 -9.63 1.19
C SER A 59 9.89 -8.15 0.81
N ASN A 60 9.59 -7.88 -0.45
CA ASN A 60 9.18 -6.55 -0.94
C ASN A 60 7.65 -6.43 -1.09
N GLY A 61 6.92 -7.37 -0.54
CA GLY A 61 5.46 -7.34 -0.54
C GLY A 61 4.91 -6.22 0.33
N VAL A 62 3.79 -5.66 -0.11
CA VAL A 62 3.07 -4.63 0.64
C VAL A 62 2.20 -5.30 1.69
N ASP A 63 2.33 -4.85 2.92
CA ASP A 63 1.47 -5.23 4.03
C ASP A 63 0.24 -4.34 4.12
N LEU A 64 -0.86 -4.86 4.66
CA LEU A 64 -2.16 -4.18 4.71
C LEU A 64 -2.68 -4.09 6.14
N TRP A 65 -3.06 -2.88 6.53
CA TRP A 65 -3.81 -2.61 7.75
C TRP A 65 -5.20 -2.09 7.39
N LEU A 66 -6.21 -2.78 7.85
CA LEU A 66 -7.61 -2.41 7.66
C LEU A 66 -7.96 -1.23 8.55
N LYS A 67 -8.70 -0.26 8.03
CA LYS A 67 -9.17 0.94 8.74
C LYS A 67 -10.69 0.93 8.85
N ALA A 68 -11.22 1.28 10.02
CA ALA A 68 -12.65 1.39 10.24
C ALA A 68 -13.24 2.73 9.75
N SER A 69 -12.39 3.75 9.54
CA SER A 69 -12.81 5.09 9.16
C SER A 69 -11.69 5.85 8.44
N PRO A 70 -11.96 7.06 7.89
CA PRO A 70 -10.94 7.90 7.29
C PRO A 70 -9.83 8.39 8.24
N GLU A 71 -9.98 8.22 9.56
CA GLU A 71 -8.97 8.66 10.53
C GLU A 71 -7.60 8.04 10.28
N LEU A 72 -6.54 8.81 10.52
CA LEU A 72 -5.16 8.30 10.46
C LEU A 72 -4.89 7.37 11.64
N VAL A 73 -4.31 6.20 11.35
CA VAL A 73 -4.12 5.11 12.34
C VAL A 73 -2.66 4.70 12.55
N VAL A 74 -1.75 4.96 11.60
CA VAL A 74 -0.37 4.45 11.61
C VAL A 74 0.31 4.75 12.95
N ASP A 75 0.37 6.01 13.38
CA ASP A 75 1.03 6.36 14.64
C ASP A 75 0.31 5.78 15.86
N SER A 76 -1.03 5.74 15.83
CA SER A 76 -1.81 5.21 16.94
C SER A 76 -1.68 3.70 17.08
N PHE A 77 -1.48 2.96 15.98
CA PHE A 77 -1.27 1.51 15.99
C PHE A 77 0.12 1.18 16.54
N TYR A 78 1.16 1.85 16.06
CA TYR A 78 2.50 1.67 16.60
C TYR A 78 2.60 2.09 18.07
N TYR A 79 1.97 3.20 18.46
CA TYR A 79 1.93 3.61 19.88
C TYR A 79 1.27 2.56 20.77
N ARG A 80 0.14 2.01 20.34
CA ARG A 80 -0.55 0.94 21.09
C ARG A 80 0.33 -0.29 21.25
N GLU A 81 0.96 -0.75 20.18
CA GLU A 81 1.82 -1.94 20.20
C GLU A 81 3.02 -1.72 21.11
N HIS A 82 3.82 -0.67 20.84
CA HIS A 82 5.13 -0.51 21.46
C HIS A 82 5.09 0.14 22.85
N VAL A 83 4.09 0.96 23.12
CA VAL A 83 4.00 1.69 24.40
C VAL A 83 2.98 1.11 25.34
N LEU A 84 1.82 0.71 24.83
CA LEU A 84 0.73 0.18 25.68
C LEU A 84 0.71 -1.34 25.74
N GLY A 85 1.48 -2.05 24.94
CA GLY A 85 1.46 -3.52 24.84
C GLY A 85 0.13 -4.06 24.30
N LEU A 86 -0.57 -3.26 23.49
CA LEU A 86 -1.85 -3.63 22.87
C LEU A 86 -1.62 -3.94 21.39
N PRO A 87 -1.67 -5.23 20.98
CA PRO A 87 -1.34 -5.65 19.61
C PRO A 87 -2.21 -4.96 18.56
N TYR A 88 -1.61 -4.39 17.51
CA TYR A 88 -2.33 -3.81 16.39
C TYR A 88 -3.06 -4.86 15.53
N HIS A 89 -2.78 -6.13 15.76
CA HIS A 89 -3.50 -7.25 15.16
C HIS A 89 -4.92 -7.44 15.72
N ILE A 90 -5.25 -6.79 16.84
CA ILE A 90 -6.57 -6.83 17.44
C ILE A 90 -7.32 -5.54 17.11
N ASN A 91 -8.58 -5.69 16.68
CA ASN A 91 -9.44 -4.55 16.42
C ASN A 91 -9.93 -3.90 17.72
N TYR A 92 -9.41 -2.71 18.01
CA TYR A 92 -9.87 -1.85 19.12
C TYR A 92 -10.82 -0.74 18.62
N GLY A 93 -11.58 -0.99 17.55
CA GLY A 93 -12.58 -0.08 17.01
C GLY A 93 -12.05 0.87 15.91
N LYS A 94 -10.74 0.80 15.56
CA LYS A 94 -10.14 1.62 14.50
C LYS A 94 -9.63 0.82 13.30
N GLY A 95 -9.69 -0.50 13.39
CA GLY A 95 -9.14 -1.42 12.40
C GLY A 95 -8.06 -2.32 13.00
N LEU A 96 -7.38 -3.08 12.15
CA LEU A 96 -6.39 -4.08 12.56
C LEU A 96 -5.42 -4.43 11.42
N ASP A 97 -4.27 -4.98 11.82
CA ASP A 97 -3.32 -5.68 10.94
C ASP A 97 -3.67 -7.18 10.94
N CYS A 98 -4.28 -7.67 9.88
CA CYS A 98 -4.67 -9.08 9.77
C CYS A 98 -4.17 -9.75 8.48
N TYR A 99 -3.58 -9.01 7.57
CA TYR A 99 -3.10 -9.52 6.30
C TYR A 99 -1.67 -10.08 6.43
N LYS A 100 -1.46 -11.34 6.05
CA LYS A 100 -0.14 -11.98 6.15
C LYS A 100 0.62 -11.90 4.84
N VAL A 101 1.64 -11.08 4.77
CA VAL A 101 2.48 -10.91 3.57
C VAL A 101 3.36 -12.13 3.30
N ALA A 102 4.02 -12.70 4.30
CA ALA A 102 5.07 -13.71 4.12
C ALA A 102 6.12 -13.28 3.07
N HIS A 103 6.74 -14.23 2.35
CA HIS A 103 7.66 -13.93 1.24
C HIS A 103 6.90 -13.93 -0.09
N THR A 104 6.04 -12.92 -0.28
CA THR A 104 5.16 -12.78 -1.45
C THR A 104 5.10 -11.32 -1.90
N VAL A 105 4.29 -11.02 -2.91
CA VAL A 105 4.00 -9.64 -3.33
C VAL A 105 3.06 -8.89 -2.37
N GLY A 106 2.42 -9.58 -1.43
CA GLY A 106 1.48 -8.96 -0.50
C GLY A 106 0.26 -8.35 -1.19
N CYS A 107 -0.20 -7.19 -0.72
CA CYS A 107 -1.39 -6.49 -1.21
C CYS A 107 -1.06 -5.39 -2.23
N GLY A 108 -0.39 -5.73 -3.33
CA GLY A 108 -0.07 -4.75 -4.38
C GLY A 108 1.42 -4.48 -4.56
N GLY A 109 2.29 -5.35 -4.06
CA GLY A 109 3.73 -5.22 -4.24
C GLY A 109 4.19 -5.46 -5.67
N LEU A 110 5.41 -5.03 -5.94
CA LEU A 110 6.08 -5.19 -7.23
C LEU A 110 6.21 -6.66 -7.61
N ALA A 111 5.66 -7.03 -8.75
CA ALA A 111 5.84 -8.32 -9.38
C ALA A 111 6.76 -8.20 -10.60
N VAL A 112 7.82 -9.01 -10.62
CA VAL A 112 8.70 -9.18 -11.76
C VAL A 112 8.64 -10.64 -12.19
N VAL A 113 8.30 -10.90 -13.45
CA VAL A 113 8.17 -12.26 -13.99
C VAL A 113 9.05 -12.42 -15.22
N ALA A 114 9.79 -13.52 -15.26
CA ALA A 114 10.52 -13.98 -16.44
C ALA A 114 10.40 -15.51 -16.55
N ASP A 115 10.25 -16.03 -17.77
CA ASP A 115 10.14 -17.46 -18.02
C ASP A 115 9.14 -18.19 -17.07
N SER A 116 7.99 -17.57 -16.78
CA SER A 116 6.95 -18.06 -15.88
C SER A 116 7.37 -18.20 -14.40
N THR A 117 8.48 -17.57 -13.99
CA THR A 117 8.93 -17.50 -12.60
C THR A 117 8.65 -16.11 -12.05
N LEU A 118 8.00 -16.05 -10.90
CA LEU A 118 7.82 -14.81 -10.12
C LEU A 118 9.06 -14.58 -9.24
N TYR A 119 9.67 -13.42 -9.39
CA TYR A 119 10.79 -12.99 -8.56
C TYR A 119 10.29 -12.00 -7.50
N VAL A 120 10.22 -12.44 -6.28
CA VAL A 120 9.90 -11.60 -5.11
C VAL A 120 11.23 -11.07 -4.56
N GLY A 121 11.37 -9.74 -4.53
CA GLY A 121 12.56 -9.09 -3.98
C GLY A 121 12.59 -9.09 -2.46
N GLY A 122 13.74 -8.67 -1.91
CA GLY A 122 13.90 -8.37 -0.47
C GLY A 122 13.38 -6.97 -0.11
N PRO A 123 13.50 -6.58 1.18
CA PRO A 123 13.19 -5.24 1.64
C PRO A 123 13.96 -4.16 0.87
N TYR A 124 13.46 -2.95 0.89
CA TYR A 124 14.16 -1.80 0.30
C TYR A 124 15.50 -1.53 1.01
N SER A 125 16.45 -0.91 0.31
CA SER A 125 17.78 -0.54 0.85
C SER A 125 17.76 0.86 1.46
N SER A 126 17.00 1.78 0.87
CA SER A 126 16.88 3.17 1.32
C SER A 126 15.57 3.78 0.84
N TRP A 127 15.23 4.92 1.41
CA TRP A 127 13.97 5.63 1.13
C TRP A 127 14.18 7.14 1.06
N GLU A 128 13.24 7.84 0.43
CA GLU A 128 13.18 9.29 0.37
C GLU A 128 11.72 9.76 0.34
N ILE A 129 11.35 10.74 1.17
CA ILE A 129 10.07 11.44 1.05
C ILE A 129 10.27 12.61 0.09
N LEU A 130 9.57 12.57 -1.05
CA LEU A 130 9.66 13.58 -2.11
C LEU A 130 8.64 14.72 -1.90
N GLU A 131 7.47 14.40 -1.37
CA GLU A 131 6.42 15.35 -1.05
C GLU A 131 5.57 14.84 0.11
N GLN A 132 5.24 15.69 1.06
CA GLN A 132 4.28 15.39 2.11
C GLN A 132 3.48 16.62 2.48
N THR A 133 2.19 16.56 2.17
CA THR A 133 1.19 17.60 2.48
C THR A 133 0.00 16.94 3.19
N PRO A 134 -0.97 17.69 3.73
CA PRO A 134 -2.17 17.09 4.32
C PRO A 134 -2.97 16.17 3.38
N THR A 135 -2.84 16.36 2.06
CA THR A 135 -3.65 15.65 1.05
C THR A 135 -2.85 14.80 0.08
N LYS A 136 -1.51 14.82 0.17
CA LYS A 136 -0.65 14.05 -0.75
C LYS A 136 0.65 13.65 -0.08
N LEU A 137 1.03 12.40 -0.30
CA LEU A 137 2.33 11.84 0.05
C LEU A 137 2.95 11.24 -1.20
N VAL A 138 4.21 11.60 -1.47
CA VAL A 138 5.04 10.95 -2.49
C VAL A 138 6.33 10.52 -1.83
N PHE A 139 6.65 9.24 -1.91
CA PHE A 139 7.90 8.70 -1.40
C PHE A 139 8.48 7.67 -2.35
N LYS A 140 9.77 7.48 -2.26
CA LYS A 140 10.53 6.56 -3.10
C LYS A 140 11.25 5.54 -2.25
N LEU A 141 11.08 4.27 -2.59
CA LEU A 141 11.85 3.16 -2.04
C LEU A 141 12.87 2.70 -3.09
N ILE A 142 14.10 2.48 -2.66
CA ILE A 142 15.24 2.12 -3.51
C ILE A 142 15.65 0.69 -3.17
N TYR A 143 15.91 -0.11 -4.19
CA TYR A 143 16.30 -1.51 -4.10
C TYR A 143 17.65 -1.69 -4.80
N ASP A 144 18.69 -2.01 -4.05
CA ASP A 144 20.04 -2.24 -4.59
C ASP A 144 20.28 -3.69 -5.03
N SER A 145 19.40 -4.60 -4.61
CA SER A 145 19.56 -6.03 -4.84
C SER A 145 18.22 -6.70 -5.10
N LEU A 146 17.78 -6.68 -6.36
CA LEU A 146 16.67 -7.49 -6.85
C LEU A 146 17.24 -8.66 -7.64
N LEU A 147 17.12 -9.88 -7.12
CA LEU A 147 17.62 -11.06 -7.82
C LEU A 147 16.59 -11.50 -8.87
N VAL A 148 16.92 -11.37 -10.15
CA VAL A 148 16.06 -11.79 -11.28
C VAL A 148 16.93 -12.54 -12.28
N CYS A 149 16.55 -13.76 -12.66
CA CYS A 149 17.30 -14.61 -13.60
C CYS A 149 18.80 -14.73 -13.23
N GLU A 150 19.11 -14.99 -11.96
CA GLU A 150 20.47 -15.07 -11.40
C GLU A 150 21.29 -13.77 -11.53
N GLN A 151 20.66 -12.66 -11.87
CA GLN A 151 21.28 -11.34 -11.96
C GLN A 151 20.83 -10.45 -10.83
N ILE A 152 21.80 -9.74 -10.26
CA ILE A 152 21.51 -8.67 -9.30
C ILE A 152 21.14 -7.42 -10.08
N MET A 153 19.88 -7.03 -9.96
CA MET A 153 19.34 -5.81 -10.52
C MET A 153 19.17 -4.76 -9.40
N ASN A 154 19.00 -3.52 -9.78
CA ASN A 154 18.58 -2.45 -8.89
C ASN A 154 17.32 -1.79 -9.43
N GLY A 155 16.64 -1.06 -8.58
CA GLY A 155 15.41 -0.40 -9.00
C GLY A 155 14.85 0.54 -7.96
N SER A 156 13.72 1.09 -8.28
CA SER A 156 12.96 1.92 -7.34
C SER A 156 11.48 1.81 -7.58
N VAL A 157 10.72 2.01 -6.51
CA VAL A 157 9.26 2.17 -6.54
C VAL A 157 8.94 3.53 -5.92
N THR A 158 8.37 4.44 -6.70
CA THR A 158 7.86 5.72 -6.21
C THR A 158 6.37 5.57 -5.97
N ILE A 159 5.93 5.71 -4.74
CA ILE A 159 4.53 5.58 -4.35
C ILE A 159 3.94 6.96 -4.13
N THR A 160 2.77 7.19 -4.72
CA THR A 160 1.95 8.39 -4.51
C THR A 160 0.62 7.98 -3.89
N ALA A 161 0.34 8.49 -2.70
CA ALA A 161 -0.95 8.40 -2.02
C ALA A 161 -1.61 9.78 -2.00
N GLU A 162 -2.89 9.86 -2.35
CA GLU A 162 -3.64 11.12 -2.42
C GLU A 162 -4.98 11.00 -1.69
N ALA A 163 -5.38 12.07 -1.03
CA ALA A 163 -6.67 12.16 -0.37
C ALA A 163 -7.83 11.95 -1.36
N GLY A 164 -8.84 11.19 -0.95
CA GLY A 164 -9.99 10.85 -1.78
C GLY A 164 -9.71 9.76 -2.84
N LYS A 165 -8.48 9.24 -2.93
CA LYS A 165 -8.13 8.14 -3.83
C LYS A 165 -8.00 6.84 -3.04
N MET A 166 -8.74 5.80 -3.46
CA MET A 166 -8.63 4.45 -2.88
C MET A 166 -7.30 3.79 -3.23
N LEU A 167 -6.81 4.01 -4.45
CA LEU A 167 -5.63 3.35 -4.96
C LEU A 167 -4.44 4.30 -4.93
N ASN A 168 -3.31 3.80 -4.44
CA ASN A 168 -2.01 4.43 -4.57
C ASN A 168 -1.49 4.23 -5.99
N ARG A 169 -0.73 5.18 -6.51
CA ARG A 169 0.04 5.03 -7.74
C ARG A 169 1.45 4.55 -7.39
N ALA A 170 1.96 3.59 -8.12
CA ALA A 170 3.33 3.11 -8.04
C ALA A 170 4.03 3.29 -9.41
N ASP A 171 5.10 4.08 -9.44
CA ASP A 171 5.98 4.21 -10.60
C ASP A 171 7.25 3.40 -10.33
N VAL A 172 7.47 2.38 -11.16
CA VAL A 172 8.54 1.39 -11.02
C VAL A 172 9.60 1.59 -12.07
N VAL A 173 10.86 1.53 -11.66
CA VAL A 173 12.01 1.43 -12.56
C VAL A 173 12.87 0.25 -12.10
N VAL A 174 13.19 -0.67 -13.03
CA VAL A 174 14.13 -1.77 -12.80
C VAL A 174 15.28 -1.64 -13.77
N ASN A 175 16.50 -1.69 -13.25
CA ASN A 175 17.72 -1.57 -14.03
C ASN A 175 18.59 -2.82 -13.85
N CYS A 176 19.26 -3.23 -14.93
CA CYS A 176 20.26 -4.28 -14.90
C CYS A 176 21.65 -3.64 -15.14
N PRO A 177 22.54 -3.61 -14.15
CA PRO A 177 23.86 -2.99 -14.29
C PRO A 177 24.78 -3.79 -15.25
N THR A 178 24.48 -5.06 -15.47
CA THR A 178 25.25 -5.94 -16.35
C THR A 178 24.66 -5.96 -17.77
N LYS A 179 25.53 -5.88 -18.78
CA LYS A 179 25.11 -5.99 -20.20
C LYS A 179 24.97 -7.46 -20.59
N ILE A 180 23.90 -8.08 -20.18
CA ILE A 180 23.56 -9.45 -20.55
C ILE A 180 22.25 -9.50 -21.32
N ARG A 181 22.02 -10.57 -22.04
CA ARG A 181 20.73 -10.84 -22.65
C ARG A 181 19.83 -11.48 -21.59
N LEU A 182 18.79 -10.78 -21.19
CA LEU A 182 17.74 -11.29 -20.33
C LEU A 182 16.63 -11.91 -21.18
N PRO A 183 15.85 -12.87 -20.60
CA PRO A 183 14.56 -13.23 -21.18
C PRO A 183 13.62 -12.02 -21.19
N GLN A 184 12.47 -12.16 -21.84
CA GLN A 184 11.43 -11.12 -21.79
C GLN A 184 10.94 -10.96 -20.35
N LEU A 185 11.04 -9.74 -19.84
CA LEU A 185 10.51 -9.40 -18.52
C LEU A 185 9.08 -8.90 -18.63
N TYR A 186 8.28 -9.27 -17.62
CA TYR A 186 6.96 -8.73 -17.38
C TYR A 186 6.94 -8.13 -15.97
N VAL A 187 6.46 -6.91 -15.86
CA VAL A 187 6.45 -6.16 -14.60
C VAL A 187 5.06 -5.59 -14.35
N GLY A 188 4.67 -5.50 -13.09
CA GLY A 188 3.40 -4.93 -12.65
C GLY A 188 3.20 -5.10 -11.16
N GLY A 189 1.97 -5.14 -10.72
CA GLY A 189 1.62 -5.41 -9.33
C GLY A 189 0.93 -6.76 -9.17
N GLY A 190 0.95 -7.26 -7.93
CA GLY A 190 0.33 -8.53 -7.60
C GLY A 190 -0.38 -8.53 -6.25
N ILE A 191 -1.25 -9.51 -6.06
CA ILE A 191 -2.01 -9.77 -4.82
C ILE A 191 -1.75 -11.20 -4.39
N TYR A 192 -1.26 -11.39 -3.18
CA TYR A 192 -1.12 -12.75 -2.62
C TYR A 192 -2.48 -13.27 -2.15
N LEU A 193 -2.84 -14.46 -2.60
CA LEU A 193 -4.11 -15.12 -2.29
C LEU A 193 -3.94 -16.06 -1.09
N HIS A 194 -4.54 -15.74 0.05
CA HIS A 194 -4.51 -16.63 1.21
C HIS A 194 -5.44 -17.81 1.03
N ASP A 195 -6.57 -17.60 0.35
CA ASP A 195 -7.48 -18.65 -0.05
C ASP A 195 -7.92 -18.48 -1.50
N THR A 196 -7.54 -19.43 -2.36
CA THR A 196 -7.86 -19.39 -3.80
C THR A 196 -9.32 -19.70 -4.12
N ILE A 197 -10.11 -20.14 -3.15
CA ILE A 197 -11.55 -20.36 -3.31
C ILE A 197 -12.38 -19.12 -3.05
N ASP A 198 -11.78 -18.08 -2.46
CA ASP A 198 -12.43 -16.81 -2.21
C ASP A 198 -12.64 -16.00 -3.50
N ASN A 199 -13.34 -14.90 -3.42
CA ASN A 199 -13.83 -14.19 -4.58
C ASN A 199 -12.74 -13.33 -5.22
N MET A 200 -12.59 -13.43 -6.55
CA MET A 200 -11.62 -12.64 -7.29
C MET A 200 -12.19 -12.13 -8.61
N MET A 201 -11.66 -11.00 -9.08
CA MET A 201 -11.96 -10.40 -10.37
C MET A 201 -10.72 -10.27 -11.22
N GLN A 202 -10.84 -10.62 -12.50
CA GLN A 202 -9.84 -10.34 -13.53
C GLN A 202 -10.50 -9.59 -14.67
N CYS A 203 -9.92 -8.47 -15.06
CA CYS A 203 -10.35 -7.67 -16.21
C CYS A 203 -9.16 -7.39 -17.13
N THR A 204 -8.87 -8.30 -18.03
CA THR A 204 -7.73 -8.17 -18.95
C THR A 204 -7.79 -6.90 -19.79
N LYS A 205 -8.98 -6.48 -20.22
CA LYS A 205 -9.17 -5.28 -21.05
C LYS A 205 -8.79 -3.98 -20.33
N CYS A 206 -8.97 -3.93 -19.01
CA CYS A 206 -8.68 -2.76 -18.22
C CYS A 206 -7.45 -2.92 -17.31
N GLY A 207 -6.73 -4.04 -17.40
CA GLY A 207 -5.55 -4.33 -16.60
C GLY A 207 -5.82 -4.48 -15.10
N ALA A 208 -7.08 -4.64 -14.70
CA ALA A 208 -7.47 -4.70 -13.30
C ALA A 208 -7.60 -6.14 -12.81
N ILE A 209 -7.08 -6.37 -11.61
CA ILE A 209 -7.33 -7.55 -10.79
C ILE A 209 -7.81 -7.09 -9.41
N ALA A 210 -8.69 -7.85 -8.80
CA ALA A 210 -9.13 -7.59 -7.45
C ALA A 210 -9.41 -8.90 -6.71
N TYR A 211 -9.31 -8.86 -5.40
CA TYR A 211 -9.51 -9.99 -4.52
C TYR A 211 -10.31 -9.56 -3.30
N ALA A 212 -11.14 -10.44 -2.81
CA ALA A 212 -11.92 -10.27 -1.60
C ALA A 212 -11.83 -11.56 -0.78
N GLU A 213 -11.44 -11.43 0.48
CA GLU A 213 -11.35 -12.57 1.41
C GLU A 213 -11.92 -12.19 2.78
N ASP A 214 -12.17 -13.20 3.62
CA ASP A 214 -12.56 -12.94 5.00
C ASP A 214 -11.37 -12.37 5.75
N ALA A 215 -11.55 -11.16 6.30
CA ALA A 215 -10.58 -10.57 7.20
C ALA A 215 -10.40 -11.51 8.41
N LEU A 216 -9.18 -11.99 8.62
CA LEU A 216 -8.83 -12.92 9.70
C LEU A 216 -9.68 -14.20 9.68
N SER A 217 -9.69 -14.92 8.55
CA SER A 217 -10.26 -16.27 8.46
C SER A 217 -9.58 -17.23 9.45
N ASP A 218 -10.23 -18.36 9.75
CA ASP A 218 -9.64 -19.42 10.59
C ASP A 218 -8.23 -19.81 10.15
N LYS A 219 -8.02 -19.90 8.84
CA LYS A 219 -6.73 -20.25 8.25
C LYS A 219 -5.69 -19.13 8.51
N GLN A 220 -6.06 -17.89 8.35
CA GLN A 220 -5.20 -16.74 8.61
C GLN A 220 -4.91 -16.59 10.11
N ALA A 221 -5.92 -16.72 10.98
CA ALA A 221 -5.75 -16.68 12.42
C ALA A 221 -4.76 -17.75 12.91
N ALA A 222 -4.88 -18.99 12.40
CA ALA A 222 -3.96 -20.07 12.73
C ALA A 222 -2.52 -19.79 12.25
N GLN A 223 -2.36 -19.19 11.07
CA GLN A 223 -1.04 -18.83 10.54
C GLN A 223 -0.38 -17.67 11.33
N MET A 224 -1.18 -16.78 11.87
CA MET A 224 -0.71 -15.63 12.66
C MET A 224 -0.45 -15.97 14.13
N ASN A 225 -0.76 -17.19 14.57
CA ASN A 225 -0.72 -17.63 15.97
C ASN A 225 -1.56 -16.76 16.91
N PHE A 226 -2.69 -16.23 16.43
CA PHE A 226 -3.63 -15.49 17.25
C PHE A 226 -4.67 -16.43 17.85
N ASP A 227 -4.86 -16.31 19.16
CA ASP A 227 -6.03 -16.84 19.87
C ASP A 227 -7.17 -15.80 19.73
N TYR A 228 -7.93 -15.94 18.68
CA TYR A 228 -8.99 -14.98 18.32
C TYR A 228 -10.32 -15.35 18.95
N ASN A 229 -10.40 -15.71 20.23
CA ASN A 229 -11.65 -15.90 21.00
C ASN A 229 -12.82 -16.53 20.20
N GLY A 230 -12.54 -17.39 19.22
CA GLY A 230 -13.53 -18.06 18.39
C GLY A 230 -14.25 -17.19 17.35
N SER A 231 -13.83 -15.95 17.11
CA SER A 231 -14.34 -15.14 16.01
C SER A 231 -13.46 -15.30 14.77
N THR A 232 -14.01 -15.87 13.72
CA THR A 232 -13.27 -16.28 12.51
C THR A 232 -13.29 -15.26 11.39
N SER A 233 -14.19 -14.27 11.45
CA SER A 233 -14.28 -13.20 10.46
C SER A 233 -14.52 -11.86 11.12
N GLN A 234 -13.79 -10.85 10.64
CA GLN A 234 -13.94 -9.45 11.01
C GLN A 234 -14.51 -8.64 9.84
N GLY A 235 -15.31 -9.23 8.99
CA GLY A 235 -15.76 -8.66 7.72
C GLY A 235 -14.89 -9.15 6.56
N ARG A 236 -14.88 -8.39 5.47
CA ARG A 236 -14.13 -8.73 4.24
C ARG A 236 -13.02 -7.71 4.04
N ASP A 237 -11.83 -8.15 3.74
CA ASP A 237 -10.78 -7.29 3.19
C ASP A 237 -10.77 -7.34 1.67
N TYR A 238 -10.57 -6.18 1.08
CA TYR A 238 -10.64 -5.94 -0.34
C TYR A 238 -9.33 -5.39 -0.83
N ILE A 239 -8.77 -6.01 -1.87
CA ILE A 239 -7.51 -5.60 -2.47
C ILE A 239 -7.67 -5.47 -3.98
N ALA A 240 -7.00 -4.51 -4.59
CA ALA A 240 -6.96 -4.36 -6.03
C ALA A 240 -5.60 -3.93 -6.53
N VAL A 241 -5.29 -4.36 -7.76
CA VAL A 241 -4.18 -3.87 -8.56
C VAL A 241 -4.67 -3.57 -9.96
N ILE A 242 -4.21 -2.47 -10.55
CA ILE A 242 -4.46 -2.12 -11.94
C ILE A 242 -3.13 -1.80 -12.59
N THR A 243 -2.74 -2.59 -13.58
CA THR A 243 -1.60 -2.29 -14.44
C THR A 243 -2.15 -1.87 -15.80
N PRO A 244 -2.15 -0.56 -16.13
CA PRO A 244 -2.61 -0.09 -17.45
C PRO A 244 -1.87 -0.81 -18.56
N GLU A 245 -2.59 -1.16 -19.64
CA GLU A 245 -2.05 -1.90 -20.77
C GLU A 245 -1.45 -3.28 -20.39
N ALA A 246 -1.93 -3.89 -19.31
CA ALA A 246 -1.49 -5.23 -18.94
C ALA A 246 -1.75 -6.23 -20.09
N THR A 247 -0.74 -7.02 -20.39
CA THR A 247 -0.78 -8.06 -21.43
C THR A 247 -0.96 -9.45 -20.85
N ARG A 248 -0.73 -9.62 -19.52
CA ARG A 248 -0.85 -10.89 -18.79
C ARG A 248 -1.56 -10.68 -17.47
N GLN A 249 -2.50 -11.57 -17.17
CA GLN A 249 -3.08 -11.75 -15.84
C GLN A 249 -3.06 -13.23 -15.54
N GLU A 250 -2.38 -13.63 -14.48
CA GLU A 250 -2.15 -15.04 -14.15
C GLU A 250 -1.88 -15.23 -12.66
N ILE A 251 -1.96 -16.45 -12.20
CA ILE A 251 -1.59 -16.83 -10.84
C ILE A 251 -0.26 -17.58 -10.89
N ILE A 252 0.76 -17.06 -10.19
CA ILE A 252 2.06 -17.69 -10.01
C ILE A 252 2.36 -17.70 -8.51
N ASP A 253 2.76 -18.85 -7.96
CA ASP A 253 3.13 -19.03 -6.56
C ASP A 253 2.10 -18.44 -5.57
N GLY A 254 0.81 -18.67 -5.85
CA GLY A 254 -0.30 -18.18 -5.02
C GLY A 254 -0.56 -16.66 -5.13
N SER A 255 0.10 -15.98 -6.05
CA SER A 255 -0.11 -14.55 -6.29
C SER A 255 -0.85 -14.31 -7.60
N LEU A 256 -1.96 -13.57 -7.54
CA LEU A 256 -2.69 -13.07 -8.69
C LEU A 256 -1.97 -11.82 -9.21
N LEU A 257 -1.54 -11.85 -10.46
CA LEU A 257 -0.67 -10.84 -11.04
C LEU A 257 -1.35 -10.10 -12.19
N SER A 258 -1.07 -8.81 -12.33
CA SER A 258 -1.41 -8.00 -13.49
C SER A 258 -0.13 -7.37 -14.04
N LEU A 259 0.28 -7.79 -15.24
CA LEU A 259 1.62 -7.59 -15.78
C LEU A 259 1.60 -6.99 -17.18
N ARG A 260 2.61 -6.17 -17.47
CA ARG A 260 2.92 -5.65 -18.78
C ARG A 260 4.34 -6.04 -19.20
N GLU A 261 4.56 -6.22 -20.49
CA GLU A 261 5.90 -6.36 -21.06
C GLU A 261 6.77 -5.17 -20.65
N TYR A 262 8.02 -5.44 -20.25
CA TYR A 262 8.90 -4.45 -19.67
C TYR A 262 10.29 -4.48 -20.29
N HIS A 263 10.81 -3.29 -20.60
CA HIS A 263 12.19 -3.09 -21.02
C HIS A 263 13.00 -2.43 -19.90
N ILE A 264 14.18 -2.95 -19.65
CA ILE A 264 15.07 -2.46 -18.60
C ILE A 264 15.29 -0.95 -18.73
N GLY A 265 15.06 -0.24 -17.62
CA GLY A 265 15.19 1.21 -17.53
C GLY A 265 13.94 2.00 -17.86
N ASP A 266 12.88 1.35 -18.37
CA ASP A 266 11.59 2.02 -18.56
C ASP A 266 10.96 2.36 -17.21
N THR A 267 10.03 3.31 -17.22
CA THR A 267 9.12 3.55 -16.10
C THR A 267 7.80 2.86 -16.37
N LEU A 268 7.41 1.97 -15.48
CA LEU A 268 6.10 1.32 -15.48
C LEU A 268 5.25 1.87 -14.36
N THR A 269 4.02 2.27 -14.67
CA THR A 269 3.04 2.70 -13.68
C THR A 269 2.01 1.60 -13.46
N TYR A 270 1.72 1.31 -12.18
CA TYR A 270 0.54 0.55 -11.79
C TYR A 270 -0.13 1.21 -10.56
N TYR A 271 -1.33 0.78 -10.24
CA TYR A 271 -2.11 1.26 -9.10
C TYR A 271 -2.46 0.10 -8.20
N PHE A 272 -2.45 0.33 -6.89
CA PHE A 272 -2.84 -0.68 -5.91
C PHE A 272 -3.50 -0.04 -4.70
N GLY A 273 -4.35 -0.78 -4.04
CA GLY A 273 -5.00 -0.30 -2.83
C GLY A 273 -5.93 -1.33 -2.24
N ALA A 274 -6.53 -0.95 -1.13
CA ALA A 274 -7.37 -1.82 -0.35
C ALA A 274 -8.48 -1.05 0.36
N CYS A 275 -9.48 -1.78 0.83
CA CYS A 275 -10.54 -1.27 1.69
C CYS A 275 -11.06 -2.41 2.57
N TRP A 276 -11.75 -2.07 3.63
CA TRP A 276 -12.40 -3.02 4.52
C TRP A 276 -13.93 -2.91 4.39
N SER A 277 -14.67 -4.03 4.42
CA SER A 277 -16.14 -4.00 4.38
C SER A 277 -16.76 -3.24 5.56
N GLU A 278 -16.02 -3.13 6.67
CA GLU A 278 -16.43 -2.38 7.86
C GLU A 278 -16.01 -0.89 7.83
N TRP A 279 -15.27 -0.47 6.78
CA TRP A 279 -14.91 0.92 6.61
C TRP A 279 -16.14 1.81 6.40
N SER A 280 -16.17 2.96 7.10
CA SER A 280 -17.29 3.89 7.04
C SER A 280 -16.84 5.34 7.28
N ASP A 281 -17.40 6.26 6.50
CA ASP A 281 -17.35 7.72 6.74
C ASP A 281 -18.71 8.27 7.22
N GLY A 282 -19.52 7.40 7.80
CA GLY A 282 -20.93 7.58 8.13
C GLY A 282 -21.84 6.63 7.36
N GLU A 283 -21.34 6.12 6.23
CA GLU A 283 -21.97 5.08 5.41
C GLU A 283 -20.94 4.05 4.99
N LYS A 284 -21.28 2.76 4.97
CA LYS A 284 -20.41 1.71 4.41
C LYS A 284 -20.34 1.86 2.89
N ARG A 285 -19.16 2.16 2.37
CA ARG A 285 -18.94 2.40 0.94
C ARG A 285 -18.78 1.12 0.13
N MET A 286 -18.14 0.12 0.74
CA MET A 286 -17.82 -1.17 0.10
C MET A 286 -18.42 -2.33 0.94
N PRO A 287 -19.77 -2.43 1.03
CA PRO A 287 -20.40 -3.44 1.91
C PRO A 287 -20.33 -4.86 1.37
N THR A 288 -20.04 -5.04 0.07
CA THR A 288 -20.01 -6.34 -0.60
C THR A 288 -18.82 -6.43 -1.56
N ASP A 289 -18.40 -7.66 -1.86
CA ASP A 289 -17.35 -7.95 -2.84
C ASP A 289 -17.66 -7.29 -4.21
N GLU A 290 -18.92 -7.34 -4.65
CA GLU A 290 -19.32 -6.75 -5.94
C GLU A 290 -19.18 -5.22 -5.93
N SER A 291 -19.53 -4.55 -4.81
CA SER A 291 -19.35 -3.09 -4.70
C SER A 291 -17.88 -2.69 -4.83
N TRP A 292 -16.96 -3.51 -4.29
CA TRP A 292 -15.54 -3.33 -4.47
C TRP A 292 -15.11 -3.53 -5.93
N PHE A 293 -15.52 -4.63 -6.55
CA PHE A 293 -15.17 -4.94 -7.92
C PHE A 293 -15.70 -3.90 -8.92
N GLU A 294 -16.90 -3.36 -8.68
CA GLU A 294 -17.43 -2.25 -9.49
C GLU A 294 -16.59 -0.98 -9.33
N ALA A 295 -16.25 -0.60 -8.10
CA ALA A 295 -15.41 0.58 -7.85
C ALA A 295 -14.03 0.46 -8.52
N VAL A 296 -13.42 -0.73 -8.49
CA VAL A 296 -12.14 -1.01 -9.18
C VAL A 296 -12.28 -0.90 -10.69
N ARG A 297 -13.35 -1.47 -11.27
CA ARG A 297 -13.62 -1.35 -12.72
C ARG A 297 -13.83 0.11 -13.14
N ASP A 298 -14.56 0.87 -12.33
CA ASP A 298 -14.84 2.28 -12.62
C ASP A 298 -13.57 3.13 -12.53
N PHE A 299 -12.72 2.88 -11.53
CA PHE A 299 -11.42 3.53 -11.47
C PHE A 299 -10.56 3.18 -12.69
N ALA A 300 -10.50 1.90 -13.08
CA ALA A 300 -9.72 1.47 -14.23
C ALA A 300 -10.17 2.14 -15.55
N LYS A 301 -11.45 2.44 -15.71
CA LYS A 301 -11.97 3.20 -16.88
C LYS A 301 -11.42 4.64 -16.92
N THR A 302 -11.11 5.24 -15.78
CA THR A 302 -10.54 6.61 -15.74
C THR A 302 -9.09 6.67 -16.19
N LEU A 303 -8.42 5.52 -16.32
CA LEU A 303 -7.02 5.41 -16.73
C LEU A 303 -6.85 5.14 -18.24
N GLN A 304 -7.96 4.88 -18.95
CA GLN A 304 -8.00 4.65 -20.40
C GLN A 304 -8.19 5.95 -21.17
#